data_bd57d12df43ac8c9a886faee92a56da8
#
_entry.id   bd57d12df43ac8c9a886faee92a56da8
#
_cell.length_a   1.000
_cell.length_b   1.000
_cell.length_c   1.000
_cell.angle_alpha   90.00
_cell.angle_beta   90.00
_cell.angle_gamma   90.00
#
_symmetry.space_group_name_H-M   'P 1'
#
loop_
_entity.id
_entity.type
_entity.pdbx_description
1 polymer ?
#
loop_
_entity_poly.entity_id
_entity_poly.type
_entity_poly.pdbx_seq_one_letter_code
_entity_poly.pdbx_strand_id
1 'polypeptide(L)'
;MWGLIRLLSYSFVGESANANNQQASEELAYIEKIEQFALQEFDVNQRLSHFVQARQYFNFEDAPALLLDPKVTTYDVSGAPDYVLSANQANYLNSGEVKFQGRVDIHSTNGITHQMQTDELLVNSQTSDLIGHKPVTYLGTNATMRSEGMHMRTKADTMQLTGKTRINQDNGQKILTRDLHIDQSNNQERYYAKHDTTYLSEHNRIDASGIDMDAQQQVLQLLGKAKITQNSGSVINTKNLIIDQSKGQELYHTKDKIHYLSEVADIKALGMNYDAQAQKIKLTGGVSGKYE
;
A
#
# COMPACT_ATOMS: atom_id res chain seq x y z
N MET A 1 5.27 -20.93 -6.40
CA MET A 1 6.36 -20.46 -5.53
C MET A 1 7.09 -21.57 -4.76
N TRP A 2 6.99 -22.85 -5.17
CA TRP A 2 7.72 -23.96 -4.57
C TRP A 2 9.09 -24.24 -5.22
N GLY A 3 9.40 -23.55 -6.32
CA GLY A 3 10.62 -23.80 -7.12
C GLY A 3 11.88 -23.13 -6.57
N LEU A 4 11.80 -21.91 -6.04
CA LEU A 4 12.97 -21.17 -5.54
C LEU A 4 13.72 -21.92 -4.42
N ILE A 5 12.99 -22.69 -3.63
CA ILE A 5 13.56 -23.46 -2.50
C ILE A 5 14.31 -24.71 -2.98
N ARG A 6 13.89 -25.33 -4.09
CA ARG A 6 14.50 -26.58 -4.55
C ARG A 6 15.76 -26.39 -5.40
N LEU A 7 15.89 -25.27 -6.13
CA LEU A 7 17.01 -25.03 -7.04
C LEU A 7 18.26 -24.46 -6.36
N LEU A 8 18.11 -23.75 -5.25
CA LEU A 8 19.24 -23.30 -4.43
C LEU A 8 19.93 -24.46 -3.68
N SER A 9 19.32 -25.66 -3.66
CA SER A 9 19.91 -26.89 -3.11
C SER A 9 20.57 -27.80 -4.16
N TYR A 10 20.52 -27.46 -5.44
CA TYR A 10 21.25 -28.18 -6.49
C TYR A 10 22.60 -27.52 -6.74
N SER A 11 23.69 -28.15 -6.30
CA SER A 11 25.06 -27.76 -6.62
C SER A 11 25.28 -27.90 -8.12
N PHE A 12 25.37 -26.80 -8.85
CA PHE A 12 25.93 -26.80 -10.19
C PHE A 12 27.46 -26.89 -10.07
N VAL A 13 28.04 -27.94 -10.63
CA VAL A 13 29.49 -28.05 -10.75
C VAL A 13 29.94 -27.14 -11.89
N GLY A 14 30.37 -25.94 -11.57
CA GLY A 14 30.99 -25.00 -12.50
C GLY A 14 32.48 -24.84 -12.15
N GLU A 15 33.31 -24.73 -13.16
CA GLU A 15 34.77 -24.67 -13.04
C GLU A 15 35.25 -23.50 -12.17
N SER A 16 36.15 -23.82 -11.21
CA SER A 16 36.78 -22.86 -10.30
C SER A 16 37.82 -22.00 -11.05
N ALA A 17 37.58 -20.73 -11.18
CA ALA A 17 38.58 -19.74 -11.55
C ALA A 17 39.31 -19.22 -10.30
N ASN A 18 40.55 -19.60 -10.10
CA ASN A 18 41.48 -19.03 -9.14
C ASN A 18 41.76 -17.55 -9.49
N ALA A 19 41.46 -16.63 -8.60
CA ALA A 19 41.93 -15.27 -8.66
C ALA A 19 42.53 -14.83 -7.30
N ASN A 20 43.85 -14.76 -7.27
CA ASN A 20 44.61 -13.98 -6.29
C ASN A 20 44.33 -12.49 -6.50
N ASN A 21 43.84 -11.80 -5.46
CA ASN A 21 44.26 -10.43 -5.18
C ASN A 21 43.93 -10.01 -3.75
N GLN A 22 44.99 -9.56 -3.06
CA GLN A 22 44.99 -9.05 -1.70
C GLN A 22 44.42 -7.64 -1.66
N GLN A 23 43.33 -7.47 -0.90
CA GLN A 23 43.08 -6.24 -0.12
C GLN A 23 42.08 -6.56 0.99
N ALA A 24 42.47 -6.38 2.23
CA ALA A 24 41.76 -6.81 3.41
C ALA A 24 40.52 -5.94 3.69
N SER A 25 39.37 -6.39 3.24
CA SER A 25 38.12 -6.40 3.94
C SER A 25 37.83 -7.88 4.21
N GLU A 26 37.23 -8.24 5.34
CA GLU A 26 36.77 -9.63 5.56
C GLU A 26 35.69 -9.95 4.50
N GLU A 27 36.11 -10.28 3.30
CA GLU A 27 35.24 -10.83 2.27
C GLU A 27 34.89 -12.25 2.70
N LEU A 28 33.63 -12.47 3.01
CA LEU A 28 33.10 -13.83 3.22
C LEU A 28 33.53 -14.71 2.05
N ALA A 29 34.21 -15.80 2.34
CA ALA A 29 34.62 -16.75 1.33
C ALA A 29 33.35 -17.37 0.71
N TYR A 30 33.14 -17.16 -0.58
CA TYR A 30 32.05 -17.81 -1.32
C TYR A 30 32.53 -19.15 -1.90
N ILE A 31 31.61 -20.13 -1.92
CA ILE A 31 31.83 -21.43 -2.57
C ILE A 31 31.45 -21.40 -4.05
N GLU A 32 30.58 -20.47 -4.45
CA GLU A 32 30.12 -20.30 -5.82
C GLU A 32 29.84 -18.84 -6.13
N LYS A 33 30.22 -18.38 -7.33
CA LYS A 33 29.88 -17.08 -7.88
C LYS A 33 29.37 -17.23 -9.31
N ILE A 34 28.24 -16.62 -9.63
CA ILE A 34 27.68 -16.61 -10.98
C ILE A 34 27.49 -15.15 -11.41
N GLU A 35 28.10 -14.78 -12.55
CA GLU A 35 27.88 -13.50 -13.20
C GLU A 35 26.68 -13.56 -14.13
N GLN A 36 25.90 -12.49 -14.21
CA GLN A 36 24.68 -12.41 -15.05
C GLN A 36 23.72 -13.57 -14.77
N PHE A 37 23.46 -13.80 -13.48
CA PHE A 37 22.56 -14.86 -13.02
C PHE A 37 21.16 -14.71 -13.61
N ALA A 38 20.60 -15.83 -14.08
CA ALA A 38 19.22 -15.92 -14.53
C ALA A 38 18.61 -17.28 -14.13
N LEU A 39 17.38 -17.24 -13.60
CA LEU A 39 16.64 -18.41 -13.16
C LEU A 39 15.19 -18.31 -13.63
N GLN A 40 14.68 -19.36 -14.23
CA GLN A 40 13.26 -19.49 -14.59
C GLN A 40 12.58 -20.51 -13.68
N GLU A 41 11.43 -20.14 -13.15
CA GLU A 41 10.60 -21.01 -12.34
C GLU A 41 9.27 -21.27 -13.02
N PHE A 42 8.83 -22.53 -12.97
CA PHE A 42 7.59 -22.96 -13.57
C PHE A 42 6.62 -23.45 -12.48
N ASP A 43 5.34 -23.17 -12.68
CA ASP A 43 4.27 -23.68 -11.81
C ASP A 43 4.04 -25.19 -12.02
N VAL A 44 3.12 -25.78 -11.25
CA VAL A 44 2.75 -27.21 -11.34
C VAL A 44 2.17 -27.60 -12.71
N ASN A 45 1.72 -26.62 -13.50
CA ASN A 45 1.19 -26.79 -14.85
C ASN A 45 2.25 -26.50 -15.93
N GLN A 46 3.54 -26.41 -15.56
CA GLN A 46 4.67 -26.11 -16.45
C GLN A 46 4.59 -24.72 -17.12
N ARG A 47 3.89 -23.77 -16.52
CA ARG A 47 3.84 -22.37 -17.00
C ARG A 47 4.89 -21.56 -16.25
N LEU A 48 5.59 -20.67 -16.97
CA LEU A 48 6.53 -19.74 -16.35
C LEU A 48 5.80 -18.90 -15.27
N SER A 49 6.25 -19.00 -14.04
CA SER A 49 5.69 -18.30 -12.89
C SER A 49 6.56 -17.12 -12.45
N HIS A 50 7.89 -17.32 -12.48
CA HIS A 50 8.86 -16.29 -12.09
C HIS A 50 10.08 -16.33 -13.00
N PHE A 51 10.63 -15.16 -13.27
CA PHE A 51 11.94 -14.99 -13.89
C PHE A 51 12.79 -14.12 -12.99
N VAL A 52 13.86 -14.68 -12.44
CA VAL A 52 14.80 -14.02 -11.56
C VAL A 52 16.07 -13.71 -12.31
N GLN A 53 16.51 -12.48 -12.30
CA GLN A 53 17.77 -12.04 -12.86
C GLN A 53 18.57 -11.30 -11.79
N ALA A 54 19.91 -11.40 -11.83
CA ALA A 54 20.78 -10.58 -10.99
C ALA A 54 22.11 -10.34 -11.71
N ARG A 55 22.77 -9.21 -11.39
CA ARG A 55 24.09 -8.94 -11.90
C ARG A 55 25.10 -9.98 -11.42
N GLN A 56 24.99 -10.40 -10.14
CA GLN A 56 25.84 -11.41 -9.52
C GLN A 56 25.02 -12.23 -8.52
N TYR A 57 25.34 -13.50 -8.41
CA TYR A 57 24.89 -14.43 -7.38
C TYR A 57 26.11 -14.97 -6.64
N PHE A 58 26.02 -15.03 -5.31
CA PHE A 58 27.02 -15.63 -4.44
C PHE A 58 26.37 -16.66 -3.54
N ASN A 59 26.97 -17.83 -3.44
CA ASN A 59 26.64 -18.84 -2.47
C ASN A 59 27.78 -18.97 -1.45
N PHE A 60 27.43 -19.01 -0.17
CA PHE A 60 28.38 -19.06 0.95
C PHE A 60 28.15 -20.35 1.73
N GLU A 61 29.19 -20.86 2.39
CA GLU A 61 29.09 -22.07 3.22
C GLU A 61 28.23 -21.80 4.48
N ASP A 62 28.52 -20.71 5.18
CA ASP A 62 27.93 -20.38 6.49
C ASP A 62 27.11 -19.07 6.49
N ALA A 63 26.73 -18.56 5.32
CA ALA A 63 25.94 -17.33 5.22
C ALA A 63 24.81 -17.48 4.17
N PRO A 64 23.74 -16.67 4.28
CA PRO A 64 22.69 -16.62 3.26
C PRO A 64 23.23 -16.30 1.88
N ALA A 65 22.70 -16.96 0.85
CA ALA A 65 23.04 -16.62 -0.53
C ALA A 65 22.65 -15.17 -0.84
N LEU A 66 23.48 -14.50 -1.66
CA LEU A 66 23.36 -13.08 -1.98
C LEU A 66 23.17 -12.88 -3.49
N LEU A 67 22.18 -12.09 -3.86
CA LEU A 67 21.95 -11.56 -5.20
C LEU A 67 22.25 -10.05 -5.20
N LEU A 68 23.03 -9.57 -6.16
CA LEU A 68 23.27 -8.16 -6.39
C LEU A 68 22.46 -7.67 -7.59
N ASP A 69 21.78 -6.52 -7.42
CA ASP A 69 20.86 -5.91 -8.39
C ASP A 69 19.79 -6.91 -8.89
N PRO A 70 19.08 -7.60 -7.96
CA PRO A 70 18.06 -8.56 -8.34
C PRO A 70 16.87 -7.89 -9.03
N LYS A 71 16.33 -8.58 -10.03
CA LYS A 71 15.06 -8.26 -10.69
C LYS A 71 14.24 -9.53 -10.78
N VAL A 72 13.04 -9.52 -10.21
CA VAL A 72 12.09 -10.65 -10.24
C VAL A 72 10.87 -10.22 -11.04
N THR A 73 10.57 -10.93 -12.11
CA THR A 73 9.33 -10.76 -12.88
C THR A 73 8.40 -11.91 -12.57
N THR A 74 7.17 -11.62 -12.12
CA THR A 74 6.10 -12.60 -11.96
C THR A 74 5.23 -12.65 -13.21
N TYR A 75 4.60 -13.79 -13.45
CA TYR A 75 3.74 -14.00 -14.61
C TYR A 75 2.36 -14.48 -14.16
N ASP A 76 1.33 -14.00 -14.81
CA ASP A 76 -0.05 -14.42 -14.58
C ASP A 76 -0.35 -15.79 -15.23
N VAL A 77 -1.58 -16.26 -15.07
CA VAL A 77 -2.04 -17.54 -15.62
C VAL A 77 -2.07 -17.58 -17.14
N SER A 78 -2.07 -16.44 -17.83
CA SER A 78 -2.00 -16.31 -19.29
C SER A 78 -0.57 -16.32 -19.82
N GLY A 79 0.44 -16.21 -18.93
CA GLY A 79 1.85 -16.08 -19.27
C GLY A 79 2.28 -14.64 -19.55
N ALA A 80 1.44 -13.65 -19.30
CA ALA A 80 1.81 -12.24 -19.38
C ALA A 80 2.55 -11.80 -18.09
N PRO A 81 3.56 -10.89 -18.19
CA PRO A 81 4.17 -10.31 -17.01
C PRO A 81 3.12 -9.59 -16.15
N ASP A 82 3.15 -9.81 -14.84
CA ASP A 82 2.19 -9.24 -13.89
C ASP A 82 2.84 -8.16 -13.01
N TYR A 83 3.91 -8.52 -12.27
CA TYR A 83 4.68 -7.59 -11.45
C TYR A 83 6.17 -7.72 -11.71
N VAL A 84 6.88 -6.61 -11.52
CA VAL A 84 8.34 -6.57 -11.46
C VAL A 84 8.77 -6.02 -10.09
N LEU A 85 9.63 -6.78 -9.40
CA LEU A 85 10.31 -6.37 -8.17
C LEU A 85 11.79 -6.18 -8.48
N SER A 86 12.39 -5.08 -8.04
CA SER A 86 13.82 -4.82 -8.12
C SER A 86 14.36 -4.26 -6.79
N ALA A 87 15.65 -4.48 -6.51
CA ALA A 87 16.34 -3.97 -5.33
C ALA A 87 17.84 -3.86 -5.59
N ASN A 88 18.61 -3.27 -4.65
CA ASN A 88 20.06 -3.27 -4.75
C ASN A 88 20.64 -4.65 -4.44
N GLN A 89 20.03 -5.37 -3.47
CA GLN A 89 20.45 -6.74 -3.12
C GLN A 89 19.29 -7.57 -2.58
N ALA A 90 19.45 -8.89 -2.62
CA ALA A 90 18.55 -9.82 -1.94
C ALA A 90 19.36 -10.95 -1.28
N ASN A 91 18.91 -11.37 -0.10
CA ASN A 91 19.45 -12.49 0.65
C ASN A 91 18.40 -13.58 0.81
N TYR A 92 18.76 -14.83 0.52
CA TYR A 92 17.94 -15.99 0.83
C TYR A 92 18.24 -16.47 2.25
N LEU A 93 17.28 -16.32 3.15
CA LEU A 93 17.44 -16.64 4.56
C LEU A 93 17.17 -18.14 4.83
N ASN A 94 17.78 -18.68 5.88
CA ASN A 94 17.57 -20.08 6.31
C ASN A 94 16.11 -20.35 6.73
N SER A 95 15.33 -19.30 7.04
CA SER A 95 13.88 -19.39 7.31
C SER A 95 13.04 -19.71 6.06
N GLY A 96 13.64 -19.69 4.86
CA GLY A 96 12.92 -19.79 3.59
C GLY A 96 12.34 -18.48 3.09
N GLU A 97 12.71 -17.37 3.70
CA GLU A 97 12.34 -16.01 3.27
C GLU A 97 13.43 -15.41 2.39
N VAL A 98 13.03 -14.53 1.47
CA VAL A 98 13.96 -13.71 0.70
C VAL A 98 13.88 -12.28 1.18
N LYS A 99 14.99 -11.73 1.64
CA LYS A 99 15.10 -10.36 2.13
C LYS A 99 15.68 -9.47 1.03
N PHE A 100 14.86 -8.58 0.46
CA PHE A 100 15.29 -7.54 -0.48
C PHE A 100 15.66 -6.29 0.28
N GLN A 101 16.75 -5.63 -0.11
CA GLN A 101 17.26 -4.44 0.58
C GLN A 101 17.81 -3.41 -0.40
N GLY A 102 17.59 -2.13 -0.04
CA GLY A 102 18.05 -0.94 -0.76
C GLY A 102 17.23 -0.67 -2.02
N ARG A 103 16.48 0.44 -2.03
CA ARG A 103 15.65 0.90 -3.15
C ARG A 103 14.76 -0.21 -3.74
N VAL A 104 14.03 -0.91 -2.86
CA VAL A 104 13.07 -1.91 -3.30
C VAL A 104 11.93 -1.22 -4.02
N ASP A 105 11.71 -1.58 -5.27
CA ASP A 105 10.61 -1.10 -6.12
C ASP A 105 9.81 -2.29 -6.63
N ILE A 106 8.49 -2.22 -6.50
CA ILE A 106 7.55 -3.18 -7.06
C ILE A 106 6.56 -2.40 -7.90
N HIS A 107 6.38 -2.79 -9.15
CA HIS A 107 5.37 -2.17 -10.02
C HIS A 107 4.64 -3.22 -10.86
N SER A 108 3.36 -2.95 -11.14
CA SER A 108 2.54 -3.76 -12.05
C SER A 108 2.93 -3.48 -13.51
N THR A 109 2.77 -4.48 -14.36
CA THR A 109 3.05 -4.38 -15.81
C THR A 109 1.79 -4.37 -16.65
N ASN A 110 0.61 -4.58 -16.06
CA ASN A 110 -0.68 -4.74 -16.74
C ASN A 110 -1.46 -3.44 -16.98
N GLY A 111 -0.79 -2.28 -16.96
CA GLY A 111 -1.39 -0.97 -17.30
C GLY A 111 -2.13 -0.29 -16.15
N ILE A 112 -2.36 -0.95 -15.03
CA ILE A 112 -2.85 -0.31 -13.80
C ILE A 112 -1.62 0.15 -13.03
N THR A 113 -1.51 1.45 -12.76
CA THR A 113 -0.35 2.02 -12.08
C THR A 113 -0.40 1.69 -10.58
N HIS A 114 0.07 0.51 -10.22
CA HIS A 114 0.38 0.19 -8.83
C HIS A 114 1.89 0.12 -8.69
N GLN A 115 2.44 0.99 -7.88
CA GLN A 115 3.87 0.99 -7.57
C GLN A 115 4.07 1.07 -6.06
N MET A 116 5.02 0.32 -5.55
CA MET A 116 5.40 0.32 -4.15
C MET A 116 6.90 0.50 -4.02
N GLN A 117 7.30 1.36 -3.10
CA GLN A 117 8.70 1.64 -2.81
C GLN A 117 8.98 1.54 -1.31
N THR A 118 10.07 0.88 -0.95
CA THR A 118 10.57 0.76 0.42
C THR A 118 12.08 0.50 0.41
N ASP A 119 12.73 0.56 1.56
CA ASP A 119 14.16 0.23 1.68
C ASP A 119 14.40 -1.24 2.04
N GLU A 120 13.37 -1.96 2.51
CA GLU A 120 13.49 -3.35 2.90
C GLU A 120 12.16 -4.08 2.71
N LEU A 121 12.23 -5.31 2.18
CA LEU A 121 11.08 -6.18 1.98
C LEU A 121 11.46 -7.63 2.28
N LEU A 122 10.67 -8.31 3.09
CA LEU A 122 10.70 -9.74 3.29
C LEU A 122 9.62 -10.39 2.40
N VAL A 123 10.01 -11.38 1.63
CA VAL A 123 9.11 -12.21 0.83
C VAL A 123 9.11 -13.61 1.41
N ASN A 124 7.97 -14.07 1.92
CA ASN A 124 7.81 -15.45 2.37
C ASN A 124 7.54 -16.34 1.15
N SER A 125 8.47 -17.25 0.84
CA SER A 125 8.39 -18.11 -0.35
C SER A 125 7.25 -19.13 -0.28
N GLN A 126 6.76 -19.50 0.91
CA GLN A 126 5.69 -20.49 1.10
C GLN A 126 4.29 -19.86 1.01
N THR A 127 4.08 -18.73 1.66
CA THR A 127 2.78 -18.05 1.71
C THR A 127 2.60 -17.03 0.60
N SER A 128 3.69 -16.56 0.01
CA SER A 128 3.76 -15.43 -0.94
C SER A 128 3.43 -14.08 -0.30
N ASP A 129 3.53 -14.00 1.04
CA ASP A 129 3.31 -12.76 1.75
C ASP A 129 4.53 -11.83 1.60
N LEU A 130 4.26 -10.54 1.48
CA LEU A 130 5.26 -9.47 1.45
C LEU A 130 5.16 -8.67 2.74
N ILE A 131 6.27 -8.53 3.45
CA ILE A 131 6.32 -7.81 4.74
C ILE A 131 7.40 -6.73 4.67
N GLY A 132 7.02 -5.48 4.85
CA GLY A 132 7.91 -4.33 4.96
C GLY A 132 7.84 -3.71 6.35
N HIS A 133 8.98 -3.66 7.06
CA HIS A 133 9.11 -3.02 8.38
C HIS A 133 9.68 -1.60 8.30
N LYS A 134 9.97 -1.12 7.11
CA LYS A 134 10.46 0.23 6.82
C LYS A 134 9.36 1.07 6.19
N PRO A 135 9.48 2.39 6.18
CA PRO A 135 8.50 3.25 5.51
C PRO A 135 8.22 2.81 4.09
N VAL A 136 6.95 2.79 3.73
CA VAL A 136 6.47 2.39 2.41
C VAL A 136 5.77 3.57 1.76
N THR A 137 6.07 3.78 0.48
CA THR A 137 5.27 4.64 -0.41
C THR A 137 4.55 3.74 -1.41
N TYR A 138 3.23 3.85 -1.48
CA TYR A 138 2.38 3.15 -2.43
C TYR A 138 1.68 4.15 -3.34
N LEU A 139 1.79 3.96 -4.64
CA LEU A 139 1.07 4.68 -5.69
C LEU A 139 -0.11 3.82 -6.11
N GLY A 140 -1.32 4.29 -5.82
CA GLY A 140 -2.57 3.76 -6.37
C GLY A 140 -3.07 4.58 -7.56
N THR A 141 -4.27 4.25 -8.05
CA THR A 141 -4.84 4.86 -9.27
C THR A 141 -5.04 6.37 -9.15
N ASN A 142 -5.48 6.87 -7.99
CA ASN A 142 -5.83 8.29 -7.78
C ASN A 142 -5.23 8.86 -6.47
N ALA A 143 -4.24 8.16 -5.89
CA ALA A 143 -3.67 8.59 -4.62
C ALA A 143 -2.26 8.05 -4.41
N THR A 144 -1.46 8.83 -3.69
CA THR A 144 -0.19 8.39 -3.11
C THR A 144 -0.37 8.16 -1.62
N MET A 145 0.03 6.99 -1.13
CA MET A 145 -0.04 6.62 0.28
C MET A 145 1.35 6.45 0.87
N ARG A 146 1.53 6.85 2.12
CA ARG A 146 2.75 6.62 2.89
C ARG A 146 2.41 6.05 4.25
N SER A 147 3.15 5.01 4.66
CA SER A 147 2.98 4.33 5.95
C SER A 147 4.31 4.00 6.59
N GLU A 148 4.28 3.54 7.84
CA GLU A 148 5.47 3.12 8.59
C GLU A 148 5.93 1.71 8.20
N GLY A 149 5.04 0.91 7.60
CA GLY A 149 5.32 -0.44 7.13
C GLY A 149 4.14 -1.02 6.35
N MET A 150 4.24 -2.29 5.95
CA MET A 150 3.20 -2.99 5.21
C MET A 150 3.20 -4.51 5.43
N HIS A 151 2.05 -5.12 5.21
CA HIS A 151 1.88 -6.55 5.04
C HIS A 151 0.91 -6.80 3.88
N MET A 152 1.37 -7.42 2.81
CA MET A 152 0.56 -7.78 1.65
C MET A 152 0.41 -9.31 1.58
N ARG A 153 -0.82 -9.77 1.40
CA ARG A 153 -1.17 -11.16 1.11
C ARG A 153 -1.51 -11.28 -0.36
N THR A 154 -0.55 -11.65 -1.17
CA THR A 154 -0.70 -11.67 -2.64
C THR A 154 -1.81 -12.61 -3.11
N LYS A 155 -1.99 -13.78 -2.44
CA LYS A 155 -3.04 -14.75 -2.80
C LYS A 155 -4.46 -14.28 -2.49
N ALA A 156 -4.61 -13.30 -1.59
CA ALA A 156 -5.89 -12.76 -1.16
C ALA A 156 -6.16 -11.38 -1.76
N ASP A 157 -5.22 -10.82 -2.53
CA ASP A 157 -5.24 -9.46 -3.07
C ASP A 157 -5.56 -8.41 -2.00
N THR A 158 -4.97 -8.59 -0.81
CA THR A 158 -5.17 -7.68 0.32
C THR A 158 -3.83 -7.15 0.82
N MET A 159 -3.82 -5.90 1.24
CA MET A 159 -2.66 -5.25 1.85
C MET A 159 -3.08 -4.48 3.09
N GLN A 160 -2.23 -4.49 4.10
CA GLN A 160 -2.33 -3.60 5.25
C GLN A 160 -1.12 -2.66 5.24
N LEU A 161 -1.37 -1.36 5.20
CA LEU A 161 -0.38 -0.33 5.47
C LEU A 161 -0.34 -0.12 6.99
N THR A 162 0.75 -0.50 7.64
CA THR A 162 0.86 -0.53 9.11
C THR A 162 1.37 0.79 9.67
N GLY A 163 0.91 1.12 10.89
CA GLY A 163 1.26 2.35 11.59
C GLY A 163 0.57 3.58 11.02
N LYS A 164 1.15 4.76 11.24
CA LYS A 164 0.61 6.03 10.73
C LYS A 164 0.60 6.02 9.21
N THR A 165 -0.58 6.24 8.64
CA THR A 165 -0.80 6.25 7.20
C THR A 165 -1.34 7.60 6.75
N ARG A 166 -0.71 8.15 5.71
CA ARG A 166 -1.16 9.37 5.02
C ARG A 166 -1.51 9.01 3.59
N ILE A 167 -2.72 9.40 3.17
CA ILE A 167 -3.20 9.31 1.80
C ILE A 167 -3.25 10.74 1.25
N ASN A 168 -2.57 10.99 0.13
CA ASN A 168 -2.72 12.23 -0.63
C ASN A 168 -3.43 11.87 -1.93
N GLN A 169 -4.65 12.37 -2.10
CA GLN A 169 -5.44 12.17 -3.31
C GLN A 169 -5.00 13.19 -4.39
N ASP A 170 -5.14 12.83 -5.65
CA ASP A 170 -4.73 13.68 -6.78
C ASP A 170 -5.55 14.97 -6.88
N ASN A 171 -6.77 14.96 -6.34
CA ASN A 171 -7.64 16.15 -6.20
C ASN A 171 -7.23 17.11 -5.07
N GLY A 172 -6.08 16.86 -4.40
CA GLY A 172 -5.51 17.71 -3.36
C GLY A 172 -5.97 17.39 -1.95
N GLN A 173 -6.94 16.52 -1.77
CA GLN A 173 -7.43 16.11 -0.45
C GLN A 173 -6.43 15.17 0.24
N LYS A 174 -6.46 15.17 1.59
CA LYS A 174 -5.56 14.34 2.39
C LYS A 174 -6.33 13.59 3.47
N ILE A 175 -5.93 12.34 3.69
CA ILE A 175 -6.48 11.51 4.76
C ILE A 175 -5.32 11.06 5.65
N LEU A 176 -5.48 11.23 6.95
CA LEU A 176 -4.54 10.76 7.97
C LEU A 176 -5.25 9.71 8.80
N THR A 177 -4.69 8.53 8.89
CA THR A 177 -5.25 7.41 9.67
C THR A 177 -4.14 6.49 10.18
N ARG A 178 -4.50 5.30 10.65
CA ARG A 178 -3.56 4.24 11.06
C ARG A 178 -4.06 2.90 10.56
N ASP A 179 -3.09 2.01 10.32
CA ASP A 179 -3.37 0.60 10.01
C ASP A 179 -4.43 0.44 8.93
N LEU A 180 -4.19 1.10 7.78
CA LEU A 180 -5.11 1.11 6.64
C LEU A 180 -5.11 -0.25 5.94
N HIS A 181 -6.26 -0.85 5.79
CA HIS A 181 -6.47 -2.04 4.97
C HIS A 181 -6.88 -1.64 3.55
N ILE A 182 -6.29 -2.31 2.58
CA ILE A 182 -6.59 -2.20 1.15
C ILE A 182 -7.04 -3.57 0.68
N ASP A 183 -8.24 -3.66 0.12
CA ASP A 183 -8.80 -4.87 -0.45
C ASP A 183 -9.01 -4.66 -1.95
N GLN A 184 -8.29 -5.43 -2.75
CA GLN A 184 -8.35 -5.42 -4.21
C GLN A 184 -8.92 -6.73 -4.76
N SER A 185 -9.42 -7.61 -3.88
CA SER A 185 -10.06 -8.85 -4.29
C SER A 185 -11.31 -8.59 -5.13
N ASN A 186 -11.63 -9.49 -6.05
CA ASN A 186 -12.82 -9.40 -6.91
C ASN A 186 -12.91 -8.11 -7.73
N ASN A 187 -11.79 -7.55 -8.18
CA ASN A 187 -11.70 -6.31 -8.96
C ASN A 187 -12.31 -5.09 -8.24
N GLN A 188 -12.40 -5.10 -6.93
CA GLN A 188 -12.75 -3.93 -6.13
C GLN A 188 -11.48 -3.18 -5.69
N GLU A 189 -11.62 -1.94 -5.29
CA GLU A 189 -10.56 -1.17 -4.66
C GLU A 189 -11.15 -0.44 -3.45
N ARG A 190 -11.09 -1.11 -2.28
CA ARG A 190 -11.66 -0.62 -1.03
C ARG A 190 -10.57 -0.35 0.00
N TYR A 191 -10.63 0.81 0.62
CA TYR A 191 -9.73 1.24 1.68
C TYR A 191 -10.50 1.41 2.98
N TYR A 192 -10.06 0.77 4.07
CA TYR A 192 -10.75 0.94 5.35
C TYR A 192 -9.77 0.94 6.53
N ALA A 193 -10.10 1.74 7.55
CA ALA A 193 -9.42 1.77 8.84
C ALA A 193 -10.42 2.02 9.97
N LYS A 194 -10.21 1.38 11.12
CA LYS A 194 -11.05 1.51 12.31
C LYS A 194 -10.38 2.37 13.39
N HIS A 195 -9.53 3.29 12.97
CA HIS A 195 -8.78 4.19 13.86
C HIS A 195 -9.13 5.63 13.55
N ASP A 196 -8.90 6.51 14.52
CA ASP A 196 -9.11 7.93 14.35
C ASP A 196 -8.55 8.42 13.02
N THR A 197 -9.40 9.05 12.25
CA THR A 197 -9.15 9.50 10.89
C THR A 197 -9.41 10.97 10.77
N THR A 198 -8.48 11.70 10.18
CA THR A 198 -8.65 13.10 9.79
C THR A 198 -8.70 13.19 8.27
N TYR A 199 -9.77 13.75 7.74
CA TYR A 199 -9.92 14.14 6.35
C TYR A 199 -9.71 15.63 6.21
N LEU A 200 -8.91 16.06 5.25
CA LEU A 200 -8.56 17.45 4.99
C LEU A 200 -8.89 17.77 3.53
N SER A 201 -9.72 18.79 3.33
CA SER A 201 -9.97 19.37 2.01
C SER A 201 -9.62 20.87 2.01
N GLU A 202 -9.88 21.56 0.91
CA GLU A 202 -9.61 23.00 0.79
C GLU A 202 -10.37 23.84 1.84
N HIS A 203 -11.61 23.43 2.16
CA HIS A 203 -12.52 24.22 2.99
C HIS A 203 -12.79 23.61 4.37
N ASN A 204 -12.47 22.33 4.57
CA ASN A 204 -12.89 21.60 5.74
C ASN A 204 -11.79 20.70 6.31
N ARG A 205 -11.78 20.59 7.64
CA ARG A 205 -11.16 19.52 8.39
C ARG A 205 -12.25 18.65 9.00
N ILE A 206 -12.17 17.33 8.82
CA ILE A 206 -13.13 16.41 9.42
C ILE A 206 -12.37 15.37 10.23
N ASP A 207 -12.68 15.29 11.53
CA ASP A 207 -12.16 14.26 12.42
C ASP A 207 -13.24 13.20 12.66
N ALA A 208 -12.93 11.93 12.46
CA ALA A 208 -13.84 10.78 12.55
C ALA A 208 -13.18 9.59 13.26
N SER A 209 -13.99 8.57 13.62
CA SER A 209 -13.50 7.38 14.33
C SER A 209 -12.96 6.29 13.39
N GLY A 210 -13.07 6.48 12.07
CA GLY A 210 -12.60 5.55 11.06
C GLY A 210 -13.00 5.97 9.66
N ILE A 211 -12.61 5.14 8.69
CA ILE A 211 -12.82 5.37 7.26
C ILE A 211 -13.19 4.08 6.57
N ASP A 212 -14.06 4.16 5.57
CA ASP A 212 -14.38 3.13 4.59
C ASP A 212 -14.59 3.81 3.23
N MET A 213 -13.72 3.55 2.26
CA MET A 213 -13.68 4.23 0.97
C MET A 213 -13.75 3.22 -0.15
N ASP A 214 -14.70 3.40 -1.06
CA ASP A 214 -14.70 2.80 -2.38
C ASP A 214 -13.96 3.74 -3.34
N ALA A 215 -12.73 3.36 -3.71
CA ALA A 215 -11.87 4.21 -4.53
C ALA A 215 -12.34 4.28 -5.99
N GLN A 216 -13.00 3.22 -6.49
CA GLN A 216 -13.54 3.19 -7.86
C GLN A 216 -14.77 4.09 -8.00
N GLN A 217 -15.65 4.08 -7.00
CA GLN A 217 -16.84 4.94 -6.98
C GLN A 217 -16.53 6.35 -6.47
N GLN A 218 -15.35 6.58 -5.91
CA GLN A 218 -14.95 7.84 -5.27
C GLN A 218 -15.91 8.27 -4.15
N VAL A 219 -16.37 7.28 -3.38
CA VAL A 219 -17.26 7.48 -2.23
C VAL A 219 -16.51 7.09 -0.96
N LEU A 220 -16.47 8.04 -0.03
CA LEU A 220 -15.81 7.90 1.25
C LEU A 220 -16.85 7.98 2.37
N GLN A 221 -16.88 7.00 3.25
CA GLN A 221 -17.65 7.04 4.50
C GLN A 221 -16.70 7.25 5.68
N LEU A 222 -16.91 8.32 6.42
CA LEU A 222 -16.27 8.60 7.70
C LEU A 222 -17.11 7.97 8.81
N LEU A 223 -16.53 6.98 9.50
CA LEU A 223 -17.23 6.09 10.42
C LEU A 223 -17.38 6.70 11.81
N GLY A 224 -18.48 6.38 12.48
CA GLY A 224 -18.75 6.76 13.86
C GLY A 224 -18.96 8.27 14.02
N LYS A 225 -18.44 8.85 15.11
CA LYS A 225 -18.56 10.32 15.35
C LYS A 225 -17.73 11.07 14.32
N ALA A 226 -18.33 12.09 13.70
CA ALA A 226 -17.66 12.96 12.74
C ALA A 226 -17.84 14.42 13.15
N LYS A 227 -16.73 15.16 13.21
CA LYS A 227 -16.69 16.59 13.49
C LYS A 227 -16.11 17.31 12.27
N ILE A 228 -16.94 18.09 11.59
CA ILE A 228 -16.52 18.96 10.49
C ILE A 228 -16.18 20.32 11.09
N THR A 229 -14.99 20.81 10.85
CA THR A 229 -14.56 22.17 11.17
C THR A 229 -14.32 22.92 9.87
N GLN A 230 -15.11 23.94 9.62
CA GLN A 230 -15.00 24.79 8.43
C GLN A 230 -13.95 25.89 8.62
N ASN A 231 -13.35 26.38 7.55
CA ASN A 231 -12.39 27.50 7.61
C ASN A 231 -13.02 28.79 8.19
N SER A 232 -14.34 28.92 8.11
CA SER A 232 -15.10 30.00 8.73
C SER A 232 -15.13 29.94 10.28
N GLY A 233 -14.63 28.83 10.88
CA GLY A 233 -14.75 28.57 12.32
C GLY A 233 -16.01 27.79 12.71
N SER A 234 -16.99 27.65 11.82
CA SER A 234 -18.21 26.88 12.11
C SER A 234 -17.91 25.41 12.29
N VAL A 235 -18.68 24.72 13.15
CA VAL A 235 -18.52 23.34 13.49
C VAL A 235 -19.82 22.57 13.25
N ILE A 236 -19.71 21.37 12.61
CA ILE A 236 -20.84 20.45 12.47
C ILE A 236 -20.46 19.14 13.13
N ASN A 237 -21.22 18.72 14.13
CA ASN A 237 -21.07 17.41 14.75
C ASN A 237 -22.15 16.47 14.22
N THR A 238 -21.76 15.28 13.81
CA THR A 238 -22.65 14.24 13.27
C THR A 238 -22.08 12.84 13.47
N LYS A 239 -22.61 11.86 12.75
CA LYS A 239 -22.08 10.48 12.64
C LYS A 239 -22.20 10.00 11.21
N ASN A 240 -21.37 8.99 10.88
CA ASN A 240 -21.47 8.23 9.63
C ASN A 240 -21.63 9.16 8.40
N LEU A 241 -20.70 10.11 8.28
CA LEU A 241 -20.70 11.10 7.21
C LEU A 241 -20.24 10.45 5.90
N ILE A 242 -20.99 10.60 4.84
CA ILE A 242 -20.60 10.16 3.49
C ILE A 242 -20.14 11.38 2.71
N ILE A 243 -19.01 11.23 2.01
CA ILE A 243 -18.44 12.20 1.08
C ILE A 243 -18.45 11.57 -0.31
N ASP A 244 -19.24 12.13 -1.20
CA ASP A 244 -19.34 11.69 -2.60
C ASP A 244 -18.54 12.65 -3.49
N GLN A 245 -17.53 12.10 -4.18
CA GLN A 245 -16.64 12.83 -5.09
C GLN A 245 -16.80 12.36 -6.55
N SER A 246 -17.73 11.43 -6.80
CA SER A 246 -17.91 10.75 -8.09
C SER A 246 -18.18 11.70 -9.28
N LYS A 247 -18.66 12.92 -9.02
CA LYS A 247 -18.99 13.93 -10.03
C LYS A 247 -18.00 15.09 -10.09
N GLY A 248 -16.82 14.94 -9.51
CA GLY A 248 -15.84 16.03 -9.40
C GLY A 248 -16.27 17.14 -8.44
N GLN A 249 -17.33 16.91 -7.67
CA GLN A 249 -17.82 17.78 -6.60
C GLN A 249 -17.58 17.10 -5.26
N GLU A 250 -17.50 17.89 -4.20
CA GLU A 250 -17.34 17.37 -2.85
C GLU A 250 -18.65 17.53 -2.08
N LEU A 251 -19.49 16.49 -2.13
CA LEU A 251 -20.83 16.49 -1.54
C LEU A 251 -20.83 15.64 -0.26
N TYR A 252 -21.15 16.28 0.87
CA TYR A 252 -21.28 15.60 2.15
C TYR A 252 -22.74 15.33 2.45
N HIS A 253 -23.06 14.12 2.90
CA HIS A 253 -24.41 13.82 3.36
C HIS A 253 -24.42 12.87 4.54
N THR A 254 -25.41 13.03 5.39
CA THR A 254 -25.72 12.12 6.49
C THR A 254 -27.23 12.13 6.78
N LYS A 255 -27.73 10.98 7.26
CA LYS A 255 -29.08 10.84 7.79
C LYS A 255 -29.10 10.83 9.33
N ASP A 256 -27.94 10.94 9.95
CA ASP A 256 -27.79 11.02 11.41
C ASP A 256 -28.04 12.44 11.91
N LYS A 257 -28.32 12.54 13.22
CA LYS A 257 -28.49 13.84 13.88
C LYS A 257 -27.26 14.71 13.66
N ILE A 258 -27.49 15.97 13.33
CA ILE A 258 -26.46 16.99 13.23
C ILE A 258 -26.67 18.09 14.29
N HIS A 259 -25.54 18.67 14.69
CA HIS A 259 -25.51 19.88 15.51
C HIS A 259 -24.51 20.84 14.83
N TYR A 260 -25.07 21.89 14.22
CA TYR A 260 -24.31 22.98 13.60
C TYR A 260 -24.15 24.12 14.60
N LEU A 261 -22.93 24.59 14.76
CA LEU A 261 -22.52 25.67 15.65
C LEU A 261 -21.72 26.70 14.88
N SER A 262 -22.08 27.96 14.99
CA SER A 262 -21.31 29.12 14.52
C SER A 262 -21.35 30.23 15.56
N GLU A 263 -20.71 31.38 15.30
CA GLU A 263 -20.74 32.53 16.19
C GLU A 263 -22.16 33.05 16.43
N VAL A 264 -23.05 32.91 15.44
CA VAL A 264 -24.40 33.52 15.43
C VAL A 264 -25.53 32.50 15.38
N ALA A 265 -25.23 31.19 15.37
CA ALA A 265 -26.27 30.17 15.20
C ALA A 265 -25.92 28.85 15.92
N ASP A 266 -26.93 28.27 16.61
CA ASP A 266 -26.95 26.91 17.16
C ASP A 266 -28.16 26.18 16.57
N ILE A 267 -27.90 25.23 15.64
CA ILE A 267 -28.96 24.59 14.86
C ILE A 267 -28.83 23.06 14.99
N LYS A 268 -29.96 22.39 15.22
CA LYS A 268 -30.05 20.90 15.24
C LYS A 268 -30.99 20.42 14.16
N ALA A 269 -30.65 19.28 13.53
CA ALA A 269 -31.48 18.63 12.52
C ALA A 269 -31.27 17.10 12.51
N LEU A 270 -32.06 16.37 11.73
CA LEU A 270 -31.95 14.91 11.61
C LEU A 270 -31.16 14.46 10.37
N GLY A 271 -30.66 15.38 9.55
CA GLY A 271 -29.87 15.06 8.37
C GLY A 271 -29.33 16.30 7.70
N MET A 272 -28.37 16.08 6.80
CA MET A 272 -27.67 17.14 6.11
C MET A 272 -27.27 16.72 4.70
N ASN A 273 -27.37 17.67 3.75
CA ASN A 273 -26.62 17.68 2.51
C ASN A 273 -25.80 18.97 2.47
N TYR A 274 -24.49 18.85 2.26
CA TYR A 274 -23.57 19.97 2.23
C TYR A 274 -22.71 19.91 0.97
N ASP A 275 -22.84 20.93 0.12
CA ASP A 275 -21.95 21.17 -1.02
C ASP A 275 -20.75 21.97 -0.50
N ALA A 276 -19.59 21.32 -0.42
CA ALA A 276 -18.39 21.91 0.15
C ALA A 276 -17.78 22.99 -0.74
N GLN A 277 -17.94 22.89 -2.06
CA GLN A 277 -17.44 23.89 -3.01
C GLN A 277 -18.31 25.14 -3.01
N ALA A 278 -19.63 24.96 -3.05
CA ALA A 278 -20.58 26.05 -2.97
C ALA A 278 -20.77 26.60 -1.53
N GLN A 279 -20.20 25.93 -0.54
CA GLN A 279 -20.38 26.21 0.90
C GLN A 279 -21.85 26.31 1.33
N LYS A 280 -22.70 25.48 0.70
CA LYS A 280 -24.15 25.50 0.88
C LYS A 280 -24.63 24.26 1.64
N ILE A 281 -25.23 24.51 2.82
CA ILE A 281 -25.78 23.46 3.68
C ILE A 281 -27.31 23.44 3.56
N LYS A 282 -27.88 22.26 3.32
CA LYS A 282 -29.31 21.97 3.40
C LYS A 282 -29.54 21.00 4.57
N LEU A 283 -30.23 21.49 5.60
CA LEU A 283 -30.62 20.68 6.74
C LEU A 283 -31.98 20.06 6.51
N THR A 284 -32.18 18.84 7.00
CA THR A 284 -33.42 18.05 6.80
C THR A 284 -33.91 17.44 8.12
N GLY A 285 -35.22 17.24 8.23
CA GLY A 285 -35.89 16.52 9.31
C GLY A 285 -35.83 17.20 10.68
N GLY A 286 -36.90 17.93 11.04
CA GLY A 286 -37.05 18.53 12.39
C GLY A 286 -35.99 19.55 12.74
N VAL A 287 -35.79 20.54 11.88
CA VAL A 287 -34.80 21.60 12.08
C VAL A 287 -35.28 22.54 13.22
N SER A 288 -34.41 22.72 14.22
CA SER A 288 -34.60 23.66 15.32
C SER A 288 -33.33 24.44 15.56
N GLY A 289 -33.42 25.72 15.87
CA GLY A 289 -32.22 26.54 16.06
C GLY A 289 -32.51 27.84 16.82
N LYS A 290 -31.40 28.44 17.28
CA LYS A 290 -31.37 29.80 17.85
C LYS A 290 -30.42 30.63 17.00
N TYR A 291 -30.75 31.88 16.79
CA TYR A 291 -29.92 32.91 16.18
C TYR A 291 -29.74 34.03 17.16
N GLU A 292 -28.53 34.56 17.27
CA GLU A 292 -28.19 35.77 18.01
C GLU A 292 -27.88 36.91 17.05
#